data_983bd97418dfda5a996d29fcb520506c
#
_entry.id   983bd97418dfda5a996d29fcb520506c
#
_cell.length_a   1.000
_cell.length_b   1.000
_cell.length_c   1.000
_cell.angle_alpha   90.00
_cell.angle_beta   90.00
_cell.angle_gamma   90.00
#
_symmetry.space_group_name_H-M   'P 1'
#
loop_
_entity.id
_entity.type
_entity.pdbx_description
1 polymer ?
#
loop_
_entity_poly.entity_id
_entity_poly.type
_entity_poly.pdbx_seq_one_letter_code
_entity_poly.pdbx_strand_id
1 'polypeptide(L)'
;MDDKDIPLANSNVAYQTLLRENGYTVAKTTVRAGGETQWHHHSNVSDRFLVVSGVLTVETKIGGLVKSTKVRDFFNVDPGVVHHVKNETEDDVVYIMVQAGGAPDIVLAGAPG
;
A
#
# COMPACT_ATOMS: atom_id res chain seq x y z
N MET A 1 7.03 -6.71 -12.83
CA MET A 1 5.69 -6.84 -12.22
C MET A 1 4.71 -5.98 -12.98
N ASP A 2 3.53 -6.50 -13.22
CA ASP A 2 2.49 -5.76 -13.93
C ASP A 2 1.80 -4.76 -13.01
N ASP A 3 1.31 -3.66 -13.59
CA ASP A 3 0.55 -2.65 -12.86
C ASP A 3 -0.71 -3.21 -12.19
N LYS A 4 -1.21 -4.35 -12.68
CA LYS A 4 -2.38 -5.01 -12.07
C LYS A 4 -2.11 -5.59 -10.68
N ASP A 5 -0.84 -5.69 -10.27
CA ASP A 5 -0.46 -6.19 -8.95
C ASP A 5 -0.51 -5.10 -7.88
N ILE A 6 -0.73 -3.86 -8.28
CA ILE A 6 -0.91 -2.74 -7.37
C ILE A 6 -2.06 -1.85 -7.88
N PRO A 7 -3.00 -1.48 -7.01
CA PRO A 7 -4.18 -0.72 -7.43
C PRO A 7 -3.88 0.77 -7.49
N LEU A 8 -3.27 1.22 -8.60
CA LEU A 8 -2.91 2.62 -8.80
C LEU A 8 -4.16 3.47 -9.03
N ALA A 9 -4.26 4.61 -8.35
CA ALA A 9 -5.29 5.62 -8.59
C ALA A 9 -4.84 6.68 -9.58
N ASN A 10 -3.52 6.88 -9.70
CA ASN A 10 -2.93 7.81 -10.68
C ASN A 10 -1.53 7.36 -11.06
N SER A 11 -0.89 8.09 -11.98
CA SER A 11 0.43 7.74 -12.52
C SER A 11 1.60 8.15 -11.64
N ASN A 12 1.34 8.74 -10.46
CA ASN A 12 2.40 9.22 -9.57
C ASN A 12 2.92 8.14 -8.60
N VAL A 13 2.68 6.88 -8.94
CA VAL A 13 3.19 5.74 -8.17
C VAL A 13 4.00 4.86 -9.10
N ALA A 14 5.26 4.62 -8.75
CA ALA A 14 6.16 3.71 -9.44
C ALA A 14 6.41 2.49 -8.57
N TYR A 15 6.46 1.32 -9.18
CA TYR A 15 6.44 0.05 -8.46
C TYR A 15 7.43 -0.92 -9.08
N GLN A 16 8.26 -1.55 -8.25
CA GLN A 16 9.25 -2.52 -8.69
C GLN A 16 9.25 -3.75 -7.78
N THR A 17 8.96 -4.91 -8.34
CA THR A 17 9.10 -6.16 -7.59
C THR A 17 10.58 -6.50 -7.42
N LEU A 18 10.97 -6.75 -6.18
CA LEU A 18 12.34 -7.16 -5.84
C LEU A 18 12.44 -8.67 -5.64
N LEU A 19 11.39 -9.28 -5.10
CA LEU A 19 11.37 -10.70 -4.82
C LEU A 19 9.93 -11.21 -4.83
N ARG A 20 9.72 -12.37 -5.43
CA ARG A 20 8.44 -13.07 -5.32
C ARG A 20 8.72 -14.55 -5.15
N GLU A 21 8.43 -15.08 -3.97
CA GLU A 21 8.60 -16.47 -3.59
C GLU A 21 7.36 -16.96 -2.84
N ASN A 22 7.34 -18.24 -2.51
CA ASN A 22 6.21 -18.87 -1.84
C ASN A 22 5.77 -18.09 -0.61
N GLY A 23 4.58 -17.49 -0.68
CA GLY A 23 3.99 -16.75 0.41
C GLY A 23 4.53 -15.36 0.64
N TYR A 24 5.48 -14.88 -0.18
CA TYR A 24 6.08 -13.57 -0.01
C TYR A 24 6.17 -12.79 -1.30
N THR A 25 5.88 -11.50 -1.23
CA THR A 25 6.20 -10.54 -2.28
C THR A 25 6.87 -9.35 -1.63
N VAL A 26 8.04 -8.96 -2.15
CA VAL A 26 8.77 -7.76 -1.71
C VAL A 26 8.86 -6.81 -2.87
N ALA A 27 8.41 -5.59 -2.67
CA ALA A 27 8.39 -4.58 -3.72
C ALA A 27 8.85 -3.22 -3.19
N LYS A 28 9.59 -2.49 -4.04
CA LYS A 28 9.93 -1.10 -3.77
C LYS A 28 8.92 -0.21 -4.46
N THR A 29 8.35 0.72 -3.74
CA THR A 29 7.35 1.64 -4.26
C THR A 29 7.80 3.07 -4.02
N THR A 30 7.69 3.89 -5.06
CA THR A 30 7.92 5.33 -4.97
C THR A 30 6.61 6.03 -5.22
N VAL A 31 6.18 6.85 -4.28
CA VAL A 31 4.96 7.64 -4.38
C VAL A 31 5.35 9.10 -4.46
N ARG A 32 5.16 9.71 -5.62
CA ARG A 32 5.43 11.12 -5.81
C ARG A 32 4.36 11.97 -5.14
N ALA A 33 4.63 13.26 -5.01
CA ALA A 33 3.65 14.20 -4.46
C ALA A 33 2.29 14.03 -5.17
N GLY A 34 1.23 13.89 -4.40
CA GLY A 34 -0.12 13.66 -4.92
C GLY A 34 -0.42 12.24 -5.39
N GLY A 35 0.56 11.34 -5.33
CA GLY A 35 0.35 9.93 -5.69
C GLY A 35 -0.51 9.21 -4.68
N GLU A 36 -1.32 8.28 -5.15
CA GLU A 36 -2.14 7.45 -4.27
C GLU A 36 -2.52 6.13 -4.94
N THR A 37 -2.85 5.13 -4.12
CA THR A 37 -3.44 3.88 -4.57
C THR A 37 -4.95 3.93 -4.39
N GLN A 38 -5.66 3.03 -5.07
CA GLN A 38 -7.10 2.89 -4.88
C GLN A 38 -7.38 2.21 -3.53
N TRP A 39 -8.56 2.46 -2.97
CA TRP A 39 -9.03 1.71 -1.81
C TRP A 39 -9.21 0.24 -2.18
N HIS A 40 -8.63 -0.64 -1.38
CA HIS A 40 -8.62 -2.08 -1.64
C HIS A 40 -8.34 -2.87 -0.37
N HIS A 41 -8.52 -4.19 -0.44
CA HIS A 41 -8.00 -5.09 0.58
C HIS A 41 -7.40 -6.33 -0.08
N HIS A 42 -6.63 -7.05 0.70
CA HIS A 42 -6.10 -8.36 0.33
C HIS A 42 -6.72 -9.40 1.25
N SER A 43 -7.16 -10.54 0.69
CA SER A 43 -7.89 -11.53 1.47
C SER A 43 -6.96 -12.39 2.33
N ASN A 44 -5.76 -12.68 1.83
CA ASN A 44 -4.89 -13.69 2.42
C ASN A 44 -3.52 -13.20 2.87
N VAL A 45 -3.17 -11.96 2.58
CA VAL A 45 -1.85 -11.43 2.91
C VAL A 45 -1.97 -10.17 3.74
N SER A 46 -0.99 -9.94 4.59
CA SER A 46 -0.79 -8.65 5.23
C SER A 46 0.13 -7.79 4.37
N ASP A 47 -0.10 -6.48 4.40
CA ASP A 47 0.79 -5.49 3.81
C ASP A 47 1.63 -4.86 4.90
N ARG A 48 2.96 -4.98 4.78
CA ARG A 48 3.91 -4.36 5.70
C ARG A 48 4.67 -3.30 4.95
N PHE A 49 4.57 -2.07 5.45
CA PHE A 49 5.19 -0.90 4.83
C PHE A 49 6.42 -0.51 5.64
N LEU A 50 7.60 -0.58 5.00
CA LEU A 50 8.86 -0.12 5.58
C LEU A 50 9.25 1.15 4.84
N VAL A 51 9.01 2.30 5.47
CA VAL A 51 9.29 3.59 4.83
C VAL A 51 10.79 3.85 4.88
N VAL A 52 11.38 4.03 3.71
CA VAL A 52 12.82 4.30 3.54
C VAL A 52 13.08 5.80 3.56
N SER A 53 12.22 6.58 2.93
CA SER A 53 12.33 8.04 2.92
C SER A 53 10.96 8.68 2.77
N GLY A 54 10.82 9.85 3.38
CA GLY A 54 9.58 10.62 3.33
C GLY A 54 8.56 10.20 4.38
N VAL A 55 7.34 10.67 4.21
CA VAL A 55 6.22 10.37 5.10
C VAL A 55 5.07 9.83 4.26
N LEU A 56 4.72 8.57 4.51
CA LEU A 56 3.61 7.91 3.83
C LEU A 56 2.34 8.08 4.65
N THR A 57 1.24 8.43 4.01
CA THR A 57 -0.06 8.41 4.66
C THR A 57 -0.75 7.08 4.32
N VAL A 58 -1.09 6.31 5.34
CA VAL A 58 -1.86 5.07 5.21
C VAL A 58 -3.23 5.31 5.83
N GLU A 59 -4.27 5.15 5.04
CA GLU A 59 -5.64 5.24 5.53
C GLU A 59 -6.25 3.85 5.56
N THR A 60 -6.89 3.52 6.68
CA THR A 60 -7.56 2.23 6.89
C THR A 60 -9.00 2.47 7.29
N LYS A 61 -9.87 1.53 6.89
CA LYS A 61 -11.28 1.57 7.28
C LYS A 61 -11.56 0.37 8.19
N ILE A 62 -11.87 0.64 9.44
CA ILE A 62 -12.14 -0.39 10.45
C ILE A 62 -13.44 -0.01 11.17
N GLY A 63 -14.41 -0.94 11.20
CA GLY A 63 -15.67 -0.70 11.88
C GLY A 63 -16.45 0.51 11.34
N GLY A 64 -16.33 0.78 10.03
CA GLY A 64 -17.00 1.91 9.39
C GLY A 64 -16.29 3.25 9.55
N LEU A 65 -15.17 3.27 10.26
CA LEU A 65 -14.39 4.50 10.51
C LEU A 65 -13.09 4.49 9.72
N VAL A 66 -12.75 5.63 9.14
CA VAL A 66 -11.48 5.84 8.45
C VAL A 66 -10.48 6.39 9.43
N LYS A 67 -9.32 5.72 9.53
CA LYS A 67 -8.20 6.18 10.32
C LYS A 67 -7.05 6.52 9.38
N SER A 68 -6.50 7.73 9.53
CA SER A 68 -5.35 8.19 8.75
C SER A 68 -4.10 8.18 9.64
N THR A 69 -3.05 7.52 9.17
CA THR A 69 -1.80 7.39 9.92
C THR A 69 -0.63 7.90 9.07
N LYS A 70 0.19 8.76 9.66
CA LYS A 70 1.44 9.22 9.05
C LYS A 70 2.55 8.26 9.43
N VAL A 71 3.14 7.60 8.45
CA VAL A 71 4.14 6.55 8.67
C VAL A 71 5.50 7.03 8.19
N ARG A 72 6.49 6.99 9.08
CA ARG A 72 7.88 7.32 8.79
C ARG A 72 8.82 6.13 8.88
N ASP A 73 8.36 5.04 9.46
CA ASP A 73 9.15 3.84 9.70
C ASP A 73 8.42 2.58 9.24
N PHE A 74 7.50 2.06 10.04
CA PHE A 74 6.85 0.79 9.79
C PHE A 74 5.35 0.85 10.07
N PHE A 75 4.55 0.19 9.23
CA PHE A 75 3.12 0.02 9.45
C PHE A 75 2.66 -1.30 8.87
N ASN A 76 1.77 -1.99 9.57
CA ASN A 76 1.20 -3.26 9.12
C ASN A 76 -0.31 -3.12 8.90
N VAL A 77 -0.77 -3.64 7.77
CA VAL A 77 -2.21 -3.76 7.48
C VAL A 77 -2.55 -5.24 7.40
N ASP A 78 -3.45 -5.70 8.25
CA ASP A 78 -3.86 -7.10 8.32
C ASP A 78 -4.70 -7.50 7.10
N PRO A 79 -4.76 -8.80 6.78
CA PRO A 79 -5.65 -9.28 5.73
C PRO A 79 -7.10 -8.84 5.97
N GLY A 80 -7.77 -8.49 4.90
CA GLY A 80 -9.18 -8.07 4.93
C GLY A 80 -9.42 -6.61 5.29
N VAL A 81 -8.40 -5.88 5.75
CA VAL A 81 -8.57 -4.46 6.10
C VAL A 81 -8.53 -3.61 4.84
N VAL A 82 -9.61 -2.88 4.59
CA VAL A 82 -9.70 -1.95 3.46
C VAL A 82 -8.80 -0.75 3.73
N HIS A 83 -7.93 -0.45 2.78
CA HIS A 83 -6.93 0.60 2.94
C HIS A 83 -6.49 1.19 1.61
N HIS A 84 -5.79 2.30 1.69
CA HIS A 84 -5.01 2.84 0.59
C HIS A 84 -3.86 3.68 1.16
N VAL A 85 -2.89 3.97 0.30
CA VAL A 85 -1.78 4.84 0.66
C VAL A 85 -1.77 6.06 -0.23
N LYS A 86 -1.24 7.16 0.29
CA LYS A 86 -1.09 8.39 -0.46
C LYS A 86 0.10 9.19 0.07
N ASN A 87 0.59 10.08 -0.77
CA ASN A 87 1.63 11.02 -0.41
C ASN A 87 1.06 12.43 -0.38
N GLU A 88 0.88 12.97 0.81
CA GLU A 88 0.36 14.32 1.03
C GLU A 88 1.47 15.36 1.19
N THR A 89 2.72 14.97 0.95
CA THR A 89 3.89 15.86 1.07
C THR A 89 4.33 16.34 -0.31
N GLU A 90 5.30 17.26 -0.34
CA GLU A 90 5.88 17.76 -1.58
C GLU A 90 7.07 16.92 -2.06
N ASP A 91 7.57 16.01 -1.21
CA ASP A 91 8.72 15.16 -1.52
C ASP A 91 8.27 13.75 -1.88
N ASP A 92 9.11 13.04 -2.63
CA ASP A 92 8.87 11.64 -2.92
C ASP A 92 8.88 10.81 -1.63
N VAL A 93 8.02 9.81 -1.59
CA VAL A 93 8.03 8.80 -0.53
C VAL A 93 8.47 7.48 -1.15
N VAL A 94 9.46 6.85 -0.53
CA VAL A 94 9.94 5.53 -0.93
C VAL A 94 9.70 4.56 0.20
N TYR A 95 9.05 3.44 -0.09
CA TYR A 95 8.86 2.39 0.89
C TYR A 95 9.08 1.01 0.27
N ILE A 96 9.45 0.07 1.12
CA ILE A 96 9.49 -1.35 0.77
C ILE A 96 8.21 -1.97 1.33
N MET A 97 7.46 -2.64 0.46
CA MET A 97 6.27 -3.36 0.86
C MET A 97 6.59 -4.85 0.92
N VAL A 98 6.24 -5.48 2.02
CA VAL A 98 6.32 -6.92 2.18
C VAL A 98 4.91 -7.46 2.34
N GLN A 99 4.48 -8.26 1.38
CA GLN A 99 3.23 -9.01 1.48
C GLN A 99 3.54 -10.44 1.89
N ALA A 100 2.88 -10.93 2.92
CA ALA A 100 3.13 -12.25 3.45
C ALA A 100 1.84 -12.89 3.94
N GLY A 101 1.77 -14.22 3.88
CA GLY A 101 0.64 -14.99 4.41
C GLY A 101 -0.06 -15.87 3.40
N GLY A 102 0.31 -15.82 2.14
CA GLY A 102 -0.31 -16.67 1.12
C GLY A 102 -0.29 -16.06 -0.27
N ALA A 103 -1.22 -16.48 -1.11
CA ALA A 103 -1.34 -15.94 -2.46
C ALA A 103 -1.95 -14.52 -2.41
N PRO A 104 -1.29 -13.51 -2.98
CA PRO A 104 -1.83 -12.16 -2.99
C PRO A 104 -3.01 -12.05 -3.94
N ASP A 105 -4.01 -11.27 -3.54
CA ASP A 105 -5.10 -10.84 -4.39
C ASP A 105 -5.33 -9.35 -4.14
N ILE A 106 -6.09 -8.71 -5.02
CA ILE A 106 -6.48 -7.32 -4.86
C ILE A 106 -7.99 -7.25 -5.05
N VAL A 107 -8.70 -6.85 -4.00
CA VAL A 107 -10.14 -6.63 -4.05
C VAL A 107 -10.38 -5.14 -3.92
N LEU A 108 -10.83 -4.52 -5.00
CA LEU A 108 -11.08 -3.08 -5.01
C LEU A 108 -12.32 -2.76 -4.18
N ALA A 109 -12.23 -1.69 -3.42
CA ALA A 109 -13.33 -1.14 -2.64
C ALA A 109 -13.55 0.30 -3.08
N GLY A 110 -14.78 0.75 -3.11
CA GLY A 110 -15.03 2.16 -3.38
C GLY A 110 -14.47 3.03 -2.25
N ALA A 111 -14.17 4.29 -2.57
CA ALA A 111 -13.75 5.22 -1.53
C ALA A 111 -14.87 5.34 -0.49
N PRO A 112 -14.54 5.30 0.82
CA PRO A 112 -15.52 5.53 1.87
C PRO A 112 -16.06 6.95 1.76
N GLY A 113 -17.35 7.07 1.74
CA GLY A 113 -17.91 8.40 1.58
C GLY A 113 -19.17 8.62 2.33
#